data_57efaf98f181894904d018a2f84c37f4
#
_entry.id   57efaf98f181894904d018a2f84c37f4
#
_cell.length_a   1.000
_cell.length_b   1.000
_cell.length_c   1.000
_cell.angle_alpha   90.00
_cell.angle_beta   90.00
_cell.angle_gamma   90.00
#
_symmetry.space_group_name_H-M   'P 1'
#
loop_
_entity.id
_entity.type
_entity.pdbx_description
1 polymer ?
#
loop_
_entity_poly.entity_id
_entity_poly.type
_entity_poly.pdbx_seq_one_letter_code
_entity_poly.pdbx_strand_id
1 'polypeptide(L)'
;TDEHGLKVARAAEENGVTPREWTDSLEPRWREVWQRLDISYDDYIRTTEPRHYEAVAKILQAVNDNGRDDIYKGTYEGLYCVSCERFYTEKELVEGLCPIHGRPVERRKEGNYFFRMEKYRPWLQEYIQENPDLIRPEGYRNEVLAMLAEPIGDLSISRPKSRVPWGIPLPWDENHVTYFWFDALLNYVSALDYPEGEAYRTFWPHAWHLIGKDILKPHAVFWPTMLKAAGIPMYRHLNVGGFLLGPDGRKMSKTLGNVVDPFALLEKYGRDALRYYLLREIPYGQDTPVSEEALRTRYEADLADDLGNLVQRTRAMLFRFAEGRIPEPVAGEELAEGTGLAKRLRPLVRELKFHVALEEAMAYVKALNRYINEKKPWELFKKEPEEARAVLYRVVEGLRIASILLTPAMPDKMAEL
;
A
#
# COMPACT_ATOMS: atom_id res chain seq x y z
N THR A 1 -11.95 6.17 -2.64
CA THR A 1 -11.44 7.44 -3.23
C THR A 1 -11.89 8.63 -2.42
N ASP A 2 -10.96 9.62 -2.26
CA ASP A 2 -11.22 10.91 -1.65
C ASP A 2 -11.74 11.85 -2.74
N GLU A 3 -13.01 12.25 -2.64
CA GLU A 3 -13.74 12.88 -3.74
C GLU A 3 -14.16 14.32 -3.45
N HIS A 4 -13.86 14.85 -2.27
CA HIS A 4 -14.20 16.21 -1.87
C HIS A 4 -13.04 17.20 -2.07
N GLY A 5 -13.34 18.50 -1.91
CA GLY A 5 -12.36 19.56 -1.89
C GLY A 5 -12.35 20.47 -3.12
N LEU A 6 -11.55 21.53 -3.02
CA LEU A 6 -11.48 22.59 -4.03
C LEU A 6 -10.89 22.10 -5.37
N LYS A 7 -9.94 21.15 -5.31
CA LYS A 7 -9.28 20.59 -6.50
C LYS A 7 -10.27 19.85 -7.40
N VAL A 8 -11.13 19.02 -6.77
CA VAL A 8 -12.19 18.29 -7.48
C VAL A 8 -13.24 19.25 -8.03
N ALA A 9 -13.67 20.24 -7.24
CA ALA A 9 -14.63 21.25 -7.68
C ALA A 9 -14.14 22.03 -8.91
N ARG A 10 -12.86 22.45 -8.90
CA ARG A 10 -12.26 23.16 -10.05
C ARG A 10 -12.12 22.28 -11.29
N ALA A 11 -11.67 21.04 -11.11
CA ALA A 11 -11.56 20.11 -12.24
C ALA A 11 -12.93 19.82 -12.88
N ALA A 12 -13.97 19.72 -12.08
CA ALA A 12 -15.34 19.57 -12.56
C ALA A 12 -15.79 20.83 -13.36
N GLU A 13 -15.55 22.02 -12.82
CA GLU A 13 -15.88 23.30 -13.48
C GLU A 13 -15.14 23.43 -14.82
N GLU A 14 -13.85 23.12 -14.86
CA GLU A 14 -13.02 23.14 -16.09
C GLU A 14 -13.53 22.18 -17.16
N ASN A 15 -14.21 21.09 -16.76
CA ASN A 15 -14.82 20.11 -17.66
C ASN A 15 -16.33 20.32 -17.89
N GLY A 16 -16.92 21.39 -17.32
CA GLY A 16 -18.33 21.75 -17.54
C GLY A 16 -19.33 20.76 -16.92
N VAL A 17 -18.95 20.05 -15.86
CA VAL A 17 -19.77 19.05 -15.15
C VAL A 17 -19.85 19.35 -13.66
N THR A 18 -20.74 18.70 -12.94
CA THR A 18 -20.77 18.78 -11.49
C THR A 18 -19.63 17.99 -10.86
N PRO A 19 -19.18 18.33 -9.62
CA PRO A 19 -18.16 17.55 -8.92
C PRO A 19 -18.52 16.06 -8.77
N ARG A 20 -19.78 15.75 -8.60
CA ARG A 20 -20.28 14.37 -8.54
C ARG A 20 -20.10 13.64 -9.88
N GLU A 21 -20.56 14.24 -10.97
CA GLU A 21 -20.37 13.66 -12.31
C GLU A 21 -18.90 13.48 -12.66
N TRP A 22 -18.05 14.43 -12.23
CA TRP A 22 -16.60 14.33 -12.43
C TRP A 22 -16.02 13.12 -11.71
N THR A 23 -16.30 12.95 -10.41
CA THR A 23 -15.79 11.82 -9.64
C THR A 23 -16.37 10.49 -10.12
N ASP A 24 -17.66 10.44 -10.49
CA ASP A 24 -18.28 9.26 -11.08
C ASP A 24 -17.64 8.86 -12.42
N SER A 25 -17.15 9.80 -13.20
CA SER A 25 -16.43 9.52 -14.46
C SER A 25 -15.04 8.93 -14.26
N LEU A 26 -14.40 9.17 -13.11
CA LEU A 26 -13.05 8.68 -12.80
C LEU A 26 -13.04 7.31 -12.13
N GLU A 27 -14.08 6.99 -11.38
CA GLU A 27 -14.17 5.76 -10.59
C GLU A 27 -13.96 4.47 -11.41
N PRO A 28 -14.56 4.29 -12.61
CA PRO A 28 -14.36 3.08 -13.40
C PRO A 28 -12.90 2.82 -13.79
N ARG A 29 -12.10 3.88 -13.96
CA ARG A 29 -10.67 3.76 -14.29
C ARG A 29 -9.86 3.14 -13.15
N TRP A 30 -10.22 3.47 -11.90
CA TRP A 30 -9.58 2.88 -10.73
C TRP A 30 -9.93 1.40 -10.60
N ARG A 31 -11.21 1.04 -10.80
CA ARG A 31 -11.64 -0.37 -10.77
C ARG A 31 -10.98 -1.18 -11.87
N GLU A 32 -10.82 -0.63 -13.07
CA GLU A 32 -10.10 -1.28 -14.16
C GLU A 32 -8.65 -1.63 -13.76
N VAL A 33 -7.93 -0.71 -13.09
CA VAL A 33 -6.56 -0.99 -12.61
C VAL A 33 -6.56 -2.18 -11.65
N TRP A 34 -7.45 -2.17 -10.65
CA TRP A 34 -7.54 -3.26 -9.67
C TRP A 34 -7.89 -4.60 -10.33
N GLN A 35 -8.83 -4.59 -11.25
CA GLN A 35 -9.23 -5.78 -11.99
C GLN A 35 -8.11 -6.33 -12.86
N ARG A 36 -7.42 -5.48 -13.60
CA ARG A 36 -6.29 -5.90 -14.46
C ARG A 36 -5.09 -6.44 -13.68
N LEU A 37 -4.89 -5.96 -12.45
CA LEU A 37 -3.85 -6.45 -11.55
C LEU A 37 -4.31 -7.63 -10.68
N ASP A 38 -5.57 -8.06 -10.82
CA ASP A 38 -6.19 -9.11 -9.99
C ASP A 38 -6.08 -8.81 -8.48
N ILE A 39 -6.40 -7.58 -8.12
CA ILE A 39 -6.47 -7.17 -6.72
C ILE A 39 -7.86 -7.49 -6.22
N SER A 40 -7.97 -8.51 -5.38
CA SER A 40 -9.20 -8.84 -4.67
C SER A 40 -9.38 -7.91 -3.48
N TYR A 41 -10.39 -7.06 -3.52
CA TYR A 41 -10.80 -6.21 -2.41
C TYR A 41 -12.26 -6.52 -2.07
N ASP A 42 -12.62 -6.45 -0.80
CA ASP A 42 -13.99 -6.73 -0.35
C ASP A 42 -14.86 -5.47 -0.42
N ASP A 43 -14.26 -4.29 -0.25
CA ASP A 43 -14.96 -3.02 -0.32
C ASP A 43 -14.09 -1.93 -0.99
N TYR A 44 -14.75 -1.01 -1.68
CA TYR A 44 -14.14 0.14 -2.36
C TYR A 44 -14.89 1.40 -1.96
N ILE A 45 -14.52 1.97 -0.82
CA ILE A 45 -15.18 3.15 -0.24
C ILE A 45 -14.94 4.41 -1.08
N ARG A 46 -16.00 5.19 -1.26
CA ARG A 46 -15.96 6.55 -1.80
C ARG A 46 -16.44 7.52 -0.74
N THR A 47 -15.72 8.62 -0.54
CA THR A 47 -16.11 9.62 0.49
C THR A 47 -17.43 10.33 0.16
N THR A 48 -17.97 10.15 -1.05
CA THR A 48 -19.29 10.62 -1.48
C THR A 48 -20.44 9.63 -1.21
N GLU A 49 -20.18 8.49 -0.58
CA GLU A 49 -21.24 7.54 -0.22
C GLU A 49 -22.00 8.00 1.05
N PRO A 50 -23.34 7.74 1.11
CA PRO A 50 -24.14 8.11 2.28
C PRO A 50 -23.60 7.59 3.60
N ARG A 51 -23.13 6.34 3.65
CA ARG A 51 -22.53 5.74 4.87
C ARG A 51 -21.31 6.51 5.38
N HIS A 52 -20.55 7.13 4.46
CA HIS A 52 -19.42 7.96 4.85
C HIS A 52 -19.88 9.30 5.45
N TYR A 53 -20.84 9.97 4.82
CA TYR A 53 -21.42 11.21 5.36
C TYR A 53 -21.97 11.01 6.77
N GLU A 54 -22.70 9.92 7.01
CA GLU A 54 -23.26 9.58 8.31
C GLU A 54 -22.18 9.34 9.37
N ALA A 55 -21.14 8.58 9.02
CA ALA A 55 -20.02 8.31 9.93
C ALA A 55 -19.25 9.61 10.27
N VAL A 56 -18.96 10.46 9.27
CA VAL A 56 -18.28 11.74 9.47
C VAL A 56 -19.11 12.63 10.40
N ALA A 57 -20.41 12.77 10.15
CA ALA A 57 -21.28 13.58 11.00
C ALA A 57 -21.32 13.07 12.45
N LYS A 58 -21.48 11.75 12.65
CA LYS A 58 -21.47 11.12 13.99
C LYS A 58 -20.17 11.37 14.74
N ILE A 59 -19.02 11.18 14.07
CA ILE A 59 -17.71 11.33 14.70
C ILE A 59 -17.41 12.79 15.03
N LEU A 60 -17.69 13.71 14.10
CA LEU A 60 -17.54 15.15 14.35
C LEU A 60 -18.39 15.60 15.53
N GLN A 61 -19.66 15.18 15.57
CA GLN A 61 -20.56 15.50 16.68
C GLN A 61 -20.04 14.93 18.00
N ALA A 62 -19.57 13.66 17.99
CA ALA A 62 -19.01 13.03 19.19
C ALA A 62 -17.77 13.77 19.71
N VAL A 63 -16.90 14.27 18.83
CA VAL A 63 -15.73 15.08 19.23
C VAL A 63 -16.16 16.44 19.74
N ASN A 64 -17.15 17.08 19.14
CA ASN A 64 -17.67 18.37 19.56
C ASN A 64 -18.35 18.33 20.95
N ASP A 65 -19.10 17.25 21.21
CA ASP A 65 -19.94 17.09 22.39
C ASP A 65 -19.26 16.33 23.55
N ASN A 66 -18.00 15.96 23.40
CA ASN A 66 -17.30 15.15 24.41
C ASN A 66 -16.99 15.85 25.72
N GLY A 67 -17.37 17.14 25.88
CA GLY A 67 -17.17 17.94 27.06
C GLY A 67 -15.72 18.37 27.34
N ARG A 68 -14.81 18.13 26.37
CA ARG A 68 -13.37 18.44 26.52
C ARG A 68 -12.95 19.73 25.82
N ASP A 69 -13.88 20.45 25.22
CA ASP A 69 -13.61 21.66 24.41
C ASP A 69 -12.56 21.41 23.31
N ASP A 70 -12.72 20.27 22.63
CA ASP A 70 -11.75 19.82 21.60
C ASP A 70 -11.91 20.57 20.27
N ILE A 71 -13.07 21.18 20.01
CA ILE A 71 -13.35 21.97 18.81
C ILE A 71 -13.68 23.41 19.20
N TYR A 72 -13.07 24.37 18.50
CA TYR A 72 -13.36 25.81 18.72
C TYR A 72 -13.36 26.58 17.40
N LYS A 73 -14.08 27.71 17.36
CA LYS A 73 -14.07 28.60 16.19
C LYS A 73 -12.99 29.66 16.37
N GLY A 74 -12.14 29.81 15.34
CA GLY A 74 -11.03 30.74 15.34
C GLY A 74 -10.82 31.38 13.97
N THR A 75 -9.92 32.32 13.89
CA THR A 75 -9.47 32.93 12.63
C THR A 75 -8.08 32.44 12.33
N TYR A 76 -7.88 31.90 11.14
CA TYR A 76 -6.58 31.52 10.66
C TYR A 76 -6.10 32.50 9.57
N GLU A 77 -4.87 32.98 9.70
CA GLU A 77 -4.18 33.72 8.67
C GLU A 77 -2.87 33.01 8.35
N GLY A 78 -2.65 32.66 7.10
CA GLY A 78 -1.46 31.91 6.70
C GLY A 78 -1.26 31.85 5.19
N LEU A 79 -0.21 31.14 4.79
CA LEU A 79 0.21 30.95 3.41
C LEU A 79 -0.45 29.68 2.87
N TYR A 80 -1.46 29.82 2.04
CA TYR A 80 -2.29 28.72 1.53
C TYR A 80 -1.82 28.22 0.17
N CYS A 81 -1.56 26.93 0.05
CA CYS A 81 -1.35 26.28 -1.23
C CYS A 81 -2.64 25.65 -1.75
N VAL A 82 -3.14 26.14 -2.86
CA VAL A 82 -4.37 25.66 -3.50
C VAL A 82 -4.25 24.19 -3.92
N SER A 83 -3.07 23.78 -4.38
CA SER A 83 -2.85 22.40 -4.85
C SER A 83 -2.75 21.37 -3.74
N CYS A 84 -2.29 21.75 -2.53
CA CYS A 84 -2.26 20.90 -1.33
C CYS A 84 -3.53 21.02 -0.51
N GLU A 85 -4.36 22.04 -0.77
CA GLU A 85 -5.52 22.44 0.05
C GLU A 85 -5.17 22.65 1.54
N ARG A 86 -3.91 23.11 1.82
CA ARG A 86 -3.43 23.35 3.18
C ARG A 86 -2.71 24.67 3.32
N PHE A 87 -2.68 25.14 4.55
CA PHE A 87 -1.84 26.26 4.95
C PHE A 87 -0.42 25.77 5.29
N TYR A 88 0.53 26.64 5.05
CA TYR A 88 1.94 26.47 5.38
C TYR A 88 2.42 27.62 6.25
N THR A 89 3.37 27.35 7.12
CA THR A 89 4.19 28.35 7.77
C THR A 89 5.30 28.79 6.83
N GLU A 90 5.88 29.96 7.03
CA GLU A 90 7.03 30.44 6.24
C GLU A 90 8.21 29.46 6.26
N LYS A 91 8.41 28.76 7.41
CA LYS A 91 9.48 27.77 7.59
C LYS A 91 9.28 26.49 6.77
N GLU A 92 8.05 26.16 6.43
CA GLU A 92 7.72 24.97 5.64
C GLU A 92 7.85 25.21 4.13
N LEU A 93 8.01 26.47 3.68
CA LEU A 93 8.17 26.79 2.26
C LEU A 93 9.62 26.62 1.81
N VAL A 94 9.79 26.21 0.56
CA VAL A 94 11.08 26.17 -0.12
C VAL A 94 11.15 27.33 -1.10
N GLU A 95 12.05 28.28 -0.87
CA GLU A 95 12.17 29.51 -1.69
C GLU A 95 10.85 30.30 -1.83
N GLY A 96 10.01 30.29 -0.78
CA GLY A 96 8.70 30.94 -0.80
C GLY A 96 7.60 30.18 -1.55
N LEU A 97 7.89 28.98 -2.04
CA LEU A 97 6.98 28.12 -2.78
C LEU A 97 6.55 26.91 -1.97
N CYS A 98 5.42 26.31 -2.33
CA CYS A 98 4.95 25.05 -1.78
C CYS A 98 6.00 23.93 -1.99
N PRO A 99 6.46 23.24 -0.94
CA PRO A 99 7.53 22.23 -1.04
C PRO A 99 7.11 21.00 -1.87
N ILE A 100 5.80 20.75 -1.98
CA ILE A 100 5.27 19.59 -2.71
C ILE A 100 5.08 19.89 -4.18
N HIS A 101 4.56 21.09 -4.51
CA HIS A 101 4.13 21.41 -5.88
C HIS A 101 5.01 22.46 -6.57
N GLY A 102 5.98 23.11 -5.86
CA GLY A 102 6.81 24.17 -6.41
C GLY A 102 6.00 25.40 -6.89
N ARG A 103 4.78 25.61 -6.37
CA ARG A 103 3.87 26.68 -6.76
C ARG A 103 3.80 27.78 -5.71
N PRO A 104 3.53 29.04 -6.11
CA PRO A 104 3.28 30.14 -5.19
C PRO A 104 2.14 29.80 -4.21
N VAL A 105 2.27 30.29 -2.98
CA VAL A 105 1.23 30.23 -1.95
C VAL A 105 0.55 31.62 -1.82
N GLU A 106 -0.71 31.63 -1.44
CA GLU A 106 -1.51 32.85 -1.27
C GLU A 106 -1.68 33.15 0.23
N ARG A 107 -1.49 34.41 0.65
CA ARG A 107 -1.83 34.82 2.01
C ARG A 107 -3.35 34.91 2.14
N ARG A 108 -3.92 34.13 3.06
CA ARG A 108 -5.36 34.07 3.29
C ARG A 108 -5.70 34.20 4.75
N LYS A 109 -6.84 34.82 5.00
CA LYS A 109 -7.45 34.93 6.34
C LYS A 109 -8.85 34.33 6.27
N GLU A 110 -9.11 33.32 7.09
CA GLU A 110 -10.39 32.61 7.10
C GLU A 110 -10.86 32.34 8.55
N GLY A 111 -12.17 32.45 8.78
CA GLY A 111 -12.81 31.94 10.02
C GLY A 111 -13.08 30.47 9.85
N ASN A 112 -12.43 29.63 10.65
CA ASN A 112 -12.53 28.18 10.59
C ASN A 112 -12.83 27.57 11.94
N TYR A 113 -13.26 26.32 11.95
CA TYR A 113 -13.24 25.49 13.16
C TYR A 113 -11.91 24.77 13.26
N PHE A 114 -11.41 24.65 14.49
CA PHE A 114 -10.13 24.03 14.81
C PHE A 114 -10.33 22.89 15.79
N PHE A 115 -9.57 21.81 15.59
CA PHE A 115 -9.42 20.72 16.53
C PHE A 115 -8.16 20.94 17.36
N ARG A 116 -8.27 20.88 18.69
CA ARG A 116 -7.13 21.04 19.64
C ARG A 116 -6.20 19.84 19.60
N MET A 117 -5.56 19.64 18.45
CA MET A 117 -4.68 18.50 18.18
C MET A 117 -3.44 18.52 19.10
N GLU A 118 -2.87 19.70 19.37
CA GLU A 118 -1.70 19.85 20.25
C GLU A 118 -1.92 19.24 21.62
N LYS A 119 -3.12 19.28 22.15
CA LYS A 119 -3.50 18.69 23.44
C LYS A 119 -3.24 17.18 23.52
N TYR A 120 -3.29 16.50 22.39
CA TYR A 120 -3.10 15.05 22.27
C TYR A 120 -1.65 14.64 21.96
N ARG A 121 -0.76 15.60 21.66
CA ARG A 121 0.63 15.33 21.30
C ARG A 121 1.41 14.51 22.34
N PRO A 122 1.39 14.85 23.66
CA PRO A 122 2.13 14.08 24.65
C PRO A 122 1.66 12.63 24.74
N TRP A 123 0.32 12.41 24.74
CA TRP A 123 -0.24 11.07 24.72
C TRP A 123 0.18 10.27 23.48
N LEU A 124 0.16 10.89 22.31
CA LEU A 124 0.51 10.21 21.07
C LEU A 124 1.99 9.82 21.05
N GLN A 125 2.86 10.69 21.54
CA GLN A 125 4.30 10.41 21.64
C GLN A 125 4.57 9.21 22.56
N GLU A 126 3.96 9.17 23.73
CA GLU A 126 4.06 8.05 24.67
C GLU A 126 3.49 6.76 24.06
N TYR A 127 2.30 6.84 23.44
CA TYR A 127 1.65 5.69 22.80
C TYR A 127 2.53 5.06 21.70
N ILE A 128 3.18 5.86 20.85
CA ILE A 128 4.09 5.35 19.80
C ILE A 128 5.35 4.72 20.42
N GLN A 129 5.87 5.26 21.51
CA GLN A 129 7.02 4.72 22.22
C GLN A 129 6.71 3.34 22.85
N GLU A 130 5.54 3.22 23.47
CA GLU A 130 5.07 1.95 24.08
C GLU A 130 4.67 0.89 23.05
N ASN A 131 4.34 1.31 21.83
CA ASN A 131 3.91 0.43 20.74
C ASN A 131 4.87 0.51 19.54
N PRO A 132 6.10 -0.07 19.64
CA PRO A 132 7.15 0.09 18.63
C PRO A 132 6.76 -0.45 17.24
N ASP A 133 5.82 -1.36 17.17
CA ASP A 133 5.31 -1.96 15.92
C ASP A 133 4.14 -1.17 15.30
N LEU A 134 3.70 -0.07 15.92
CA LEU A 134 2.56 0.70 15.40
C LEU A 134 2.87 1.29 14.02
N ILE A 135 4.06 1.86 13.84
CA ILE A 135 4.50 2.51 12.58
C ILE A 135 5.68 1.74 12.01
N ARG A 136 5.55 1.30 10.77
CA ARG A 136 6.53 0.45 10.07
C ARG A 136 6.88 1.01 8.69
N PRO A 137 8.13 0.88 8.23
CA PRO A 137 9.35 0.51 8.95
C PRO A 137 9.74 1.49 10.06
N GLU A 138 10.66 1.06 10.92
CA GLU A 138 11.14 1.82 12.09
C GLU A 138 11.62 3.25 11.75
N GLY A 139 12.22 3.46 10.57
CA GLY A 139 12.65 4.78 10.13
C GLY A 139 11.52 5.82 10.15
N TYR A 140 10.31 5.44 9.70
CA TYR A 140 9.15 6.34 9.73
C TYR A 140 8.59 6.55 11.14
N ARG A 141 8.68 5.53 12.02
CA ARG A 141 8.36 5.72 13.44
C ARG A 141 9.26 6.81 14.05
N ASN A 142 10.57 6.74 13.79
CA ASN A 142 11.52 7.70 14.31
C ASN A 142 11.28 9.10 13.72
N GLU A 143 10.91 9.21 12.46
CA GLU A 143 10.50 10.48 11.82
C GLU A 143 9.28 11.08 12.52
N VAL A 144 8.25 10.27 12.81
CA VAL A 144 7.05 10.73 13.52
C VAL A 144 7.39 11.16 14.95
N LEU A 145 8.22 10.41 15.67
CA LEU A 145 8.66 10.80 17.00
C LEU A 145 9.44 12.12 16.99
N ALA A 146 10.26 12.36 15.97
CA ALA A 146 10.93 13.64 15.77
C ALA A 146 9.94 14.78 15.48
N MET A 147 8.89 14.55 14.69
CA MET A 147 7.81 15.53 14.48
C MET A 147 7.09 15.86 15.79
N LEU A 148 6.85 14.86 16.64
CA LEU A 148 6.13 15.03 17.93
C LEU A 148 7.02 15.62 19.05
N ALA A 149 8.33 15.70 18.86
CA ALA A 149 9.21 16.42 19.78
C ALA A 149 8.99 17.94 19.75
N GLU A 150 8.49 18.44 18.63
CA GLU A 150 8.14 19.85 18.43
C GLU A 150 6.62 20.05 18.54
N PRO A 151 6.13 21.26 18.83
CA PRO A 151 4.70 21.56 18.80
C PRO A 151 4.09 21.27 17.43
N ILE A 152 3.00 20.51 17.38
CA ILE A 152 2.28 20.18 16.14
C ILE A 152 1.19 21.17 15.78
N GLY A 153 0.74 22.00 16.77
CA GLY A 153 -0.34 22.97 16.64
C GLY A 153 -1.72 22.35 16.52
N ASP A 154 -2.73 23.20 16.47
CA ASP A 154 -4.12 22.77 16.29
C ASP A 154 -4.47 22.63 14.81
N LEU A 155 -5.33 21.68 14.48
CA LEU A 155 -5.72 21.37 13.11
C LEU A 155 -6.98 22.15 12.71
N SER A 156 -6.92 22.96 11.65
CA SER A 156 -8.12 23.55 11.05
C SER A 156 -8.95 22.46 10.36
N ILE A 157 -10.15 22.19 10.87
CA ILE A 157 -11.02 21.07 10.45
C ILE A 157 -12.18 21.49 9.55
N SER A 158 -12.28 22.77 9.20
CA SER A 158 -13.34 23.24 8.32
C SER A 158 -12.85 24.27 7.31
N ARG A 159 -13.68 24.47 6.28
CA ARG A 159 -13.56 25.59 5.33
C ARG A 159 -14.93 26.21 5.11
N PRO A 160 -15.02 27.55 4.94
CA PRO A 160 -16.27 28.17 4.56
C PRO A 160 -16.78 27.60 3.23
N LYS A 161 -18.06 27.26 3.15
CA LYS A 161 -18.69 26.71 1.94
C LYS A 161 -18.58 27.63 0.73
N SER A 162 -18.50 28.95 0.95
CA SER A 162 -18.23 29.94 -0.08
C SER A 162 -16.85 29.81 -0.72
N ARG A 163 -15.90 29.12 -0.08
CA ARG A 163 -14.54 28.86 -0.55
C ARG A 163 -14.37 27.47 -1.11
N VAL A 164 -14.95 26.48 -0.43
CA VAL A 164 -14.93 25.07 -0.84
C VAL A 164 -16.38 24.60 -0.93
N PRO A 165 -17.00 24.71 -2.11
CA PRO A 165 -18.43 24.40 -2.26
C PRO A 165 -18.73 22.91 -2.24
N TRP A 166 -17.72 22.06 -2.37
CA TRP A 166 -17.82 20.61 -2.45
C TRP A 166 -17.14 19.92 -1.27
N GLY A 167 -17.91 19.41 -0.32
CA GLY A 167 -17.47 18.77 0.92
C GLY A 167 -18.62 18.43 1.83
N ILE A 168 -18.36 17.69 2.90
CA ILE A 168 -19.36 17.29 3.91
C ILE A 168 -19.62 18.47 4.85
N PRO A 169 -20.88 18.96 5.00
CA PRO A 169 -21.19 20.02 5.93
C PRO A 169 -20.87 19.65 7.38
N LEU A 170 -20.48 20.63 8.20
CA LEU A 170 -20.37 20.39 9.64
C LEU A 170 -21.77 20.18 10.25
N PRO A 171 -21.95 19.25 11.18
CA PRO A 171 -23.26 18.96 11.78
C PRO A 171 -23.89 20.16 12.50
N TRP A 172 -23.08 21.10 12.99
CA TRP A 172 -23.52 22.28 13.76
C TRP A 172 -23.42 23.62 13.01
N ASP A 173 -22.83 23.62 11.78
CA ASP A 173 -22.69 24.84 10.97
C ASP A 173 -22.66 24.50 9.47
N GLU A 174 -23.80 24.57 8.80
CA GLU A 174 -23.95 24.26 7.38
C GLU A 174 -23.21 25.22 6.44
N ASN A 175 -22.74 26.38 6.93
CA ASN A 175 -21.93 27.33 6.17
C ASN A 175 -20.46 26.90 6.07
N HIS A 176 -20.09 25.84 6.77
CA HIS A 176 -18.75 25.24 6.72
C HIS A 176 -18.82 23.80 6.26
N VAL A 177 -17.82 23.42 5.46
CA VAL A 177 -17.59 22.00 5.09
C VAL A 177 -16.37 21.47 5.83
N THR A 178 -16.38 20.18 6.08
CA THR A 178 -15.29 19.44 6.72
C THR A 178 -14.00 19.58 5.92
N TYR A 179 -12.89 19.82 6.60
CA TYR A 179 -11.58 19.83 5.98
C TYR A 179 -11.20 18.43 5.46
N PHE A 180 -10.59 18.40 4.28
CA PHE A 180 -10.24 17.20 3.55
C PHE A 180 -9.71 16.04 4.41
N TRP A 181 -8.71 16.28 5.27
CA TRP A 181 -8.14 15.20 6.09
C TRP A 181 -9.06 14.71 7.21
N PHE A 182 -9.95 15.55 7.74
CA PHE A 182 -10.94 15.12 8.73
C PHE A 182 -12.14 14.40 8.08
N ASP A 183 -12.27 14.52 6.79
CA ASP A 183 -13.19 13.76 5.93
C ASP A 183 -12.51 12.45 5.51
N ALA A 184 -11.43 12.54 4.73
CA ALA A 184 -10.77 11.41 4.11
C ALA A 184 -10.36 10.29 5.10
N LEU A 185 -9.80 10.64 6.27
CA LEU A 185 -9.33 9.63 7.23
C LEU A 185 -10.45 8.81 7.86
N LEU A 186 -11.67 9.34 7.91
CA LEU A 186 -12.81 8.63 8.47
C LEU A 186 -13.34 7.51 7.56
N ASN A 187 -12.86 7.43 6.30
CA ASN A 187 -13.24 6.35 5.40
C ASN A 187 -12.90 4.96 5.95
N TYR A 188 -11.81 4.85 6.72
CA TYR A 188 -11.36 3.59 7.31
C TYR A 188 -12.37 2.96 8.28
N VAL A 189 -13.15 3.76 8.95
CA VAL A 189 -14.19 3.27 9.88
C VAL A 189 -15.57 3.30 9.24
N SER A 190 -15.86 4.25 8.33
CA SER A 190 -17.13 4.31 7.63
C SER A 190 -17.34 3.13 6.68
N ALA A 191 -16.26 2.62 6.07
CA ALA A 191 -16.29 1.39 5.27
C ALA A 191 -16.70 0.14 6.07
N LEU A 192 -16.56 0.20 7.40
CA LEU A 192 -16.88 -0.89 8.32
C LEU A 192 -18.20 -0.69 9.06
N ASP A 193 -19.04 0.26 8.62
CA ASP A 193 -20.34 0.59 9.23
C ASP A 193 -20.20 1.02 10.72
N TYR A 194 -19.24 1.91 10.99
CA TYR A 194 -19.05 2.48 12.32
C TYR A 194 -20.30 3.23 12.81
N PRO A 195 -20.67 3.15 14.10
CA PRO A 195 -20.04 2.37 15.18
C PRO A 195 -20.66 0.98 15.45
N GLU A 196 -21.86 0.72 14.91
CA GLU A 196 -22.66 -0.47 15.27
C GLU A 196 -22.41 -1.69 14.36
N GLY A 197 -21.68 -1.51 13.24
CA GLY A 197 -21.43 -2.55 12.26
C GLY A 197 -20.70 -3.78 12.81
N GLU A 198 -21.10 -4.98 12.38
CA GLU A 198 -20.39 -6.22 12.70
C GLU A 198 -18.97 -6.18 12.08
N ALA A 199 -18.84 -5.65 10.87
CA ALA A 199 -17.56 -5.46 10.20
C ALA A 199 -16.61 -4.57 11.04
N TYR A 200 -17.12 -3.48 11.62
CA TYR A 200 -16.33 -2.63 12.49
C TYR A 200 -15.82 -3.38 13.71
N ARG A 201 -16.68 -4.11 14.42
CA ARG A 201 -16.29 -4.90 15.60
C ARG A 201 -15.27 -6.00 15.27
N THR A 202 -15.40 -6.59 14.10
CA THR A 202 -14.56 -7.72 13.68
C THR A 202 -13.21 -7.26 13.13
N PHE A 203 -13.18 -6.27 12.24
CA PHE A 203 -11.98 -5.93 11.47
C PHE A 203 -11.19 -4.77 12.06
N TRP A 204 -11.85 -3.76 12.63
CA TRP A 204 -11.16 -2.57 13.12
C TRP A 204 -10.04 -2.86 14.15
N PRO A 205 -10.21 -3.75 15.15
CA PRO A 205 -9.15 -4.09 16.11
C PRO A 205 -7.89 -4.69 15.46
N HIS A 206 -8.00 -5.14 14.23
CA HIS A 206 -6.91 -5.77 13.45
C HIS A 206 -6.49 -4.92 12.25
N ALA A 207 -6.98 -3.69 12.12
CA ALA A 207 -6.77 -2.85 10.95
C ALA A 207 -5.29 -2.53 10.72
N TRP A 208 -4.84 -2.77 9.50
CA TRP A 208 -3.52 -2.39 9.00
C TRP A 208 -3.72 -1.32 7.93
N HIS A 209 -3.13 -0.16 8.12
CA HIS A 209 -3.08 0.86 7.09
C HIS A 209 -1.84 0.67 6.24
N LEU A 210 -1.99 0.80 4.91
CA LEU A 210 -0.90 0.80 3.94
C LEU A 210 -0.96 2.14 3.20
N ILE A 211 0.06 2.95 3.37
CA ILE A 211 0.10 4.32 2.84
C ILE A 211 1.42 4.64 2.13
N GLY A 212 1.42 5.67 1.30
CA GLY A 212 2.65 6.30 0.82
C GLY A 212 3.23 7.27 1.86
N LYS A 213 4.53 7.49 1.82
CA LYS A 213 5.23 8.36 2.78
C LYS A 213 4.80 9.83 2.73
N ASP A 214 4.25 10.28 1.61
CA ASP A 214 3.74 11.66 1.42
C ASP A 214 2.54 12.00 2.30
N ILE A 215 1.82 10.98 2.78
CA ILE A 215 0.68 11.11 3.68
C ILE A 215 0.96 10.57 5.10
N LEU A 216 2.27 10.48 5.47
CA LEU A 216 2.69 10.01 6.78
C LEU A 216 2.09 10.86 7.91
N LYS A 217 2.26 12.19 7.87
CA LYS A 217 1.79 13.10 8.93
C LYS A 217 0.28 13.00 9.16
N PRO A 218 -0.60 13.01 8.13
CA PRO A 218 -2.02 12.80 8.32
C PRO A 218 -2.37 11.48 9.02
N HIS A 219 -1.73 10.38 8.65
CA HIS A 219 -2.06 9.05 9.18
C HIS A 219 -1.40 8.76 10.54
N ALA A 220 -0.22 9.31 10.79
CA ALA A 220 0.51 9.06 12.03
C ALA A 220 0.27 10.11 13.13
N VAL A 221 -0.26 11.30 12.78
CA VAL A 221 -0.50 12.38 13.74
C VAL A 221 -1.97 12.78 13.77
N PHE A 222 -2.56 13.19 12.64
CA PHE A 222 -3.95 13.65 12.63
C PHE A 222 -4.91 12.52 13.01
N TRP A 223 -4.82 11.40 12.33
CA TRP A 223 -5.70 10.26 12.53
C TRP A 223 -5.70 9.70 13.95
N PRO A 224 -4.55 9.40 14.59
CA PRO A 224 -4.51 8.96 15.97
C PRO A 224 -5.14 9.93 16.96
N THR A 225 -4.88 11.23 16.79
CA THR A 225 -5.45 12.25 17.70
C THR A 225 -6.96 12.39 17.52
N MET A 226 -7.47 12.25 16.28
CA MET A 226 -8.90 12.22 15.99
C MET A 226 -9.57 10.98 16.61
N LEU A 227 -8.97 9.80 16.45
CA LEU A 227 -9.46 8.57 17.09
C LEU A 227 -9.54 8.71 18.61
N LYS A 228 -8.49 9.24 19.23
CA LYS A 228 -8.45 9.46 20.67
C LYS A 228 -9.53 10.42 21.14
N ALA A 229 -9.74 11.52 20.41
CA ALA A 229 -10.78 12.50 20.72
C ALA A 229 -12.19 11.92 20.55
N ALA A 230 -12.41 11.10 19.55
CA ALA A 230 -13.69 10.42 19.28
C ALA A 230 -13.94 9.20 20.19
N GLY A 231 -12.95 8.77 20.99
CA GLY A 231 -13.08 7.55 21.80
C GLY A 231 -13.02 6.25 20.97
N ILE A 232 -12.49 6.31 19.75
CA ILE A 232 -12.33 5.18 18.87
C ILE A 232 -10.98 4.51 19.19
N PRO A 233 -10.90 3.17 19.32
CA PRO A 233 -9.65 2.46 19.50
C PRO A 233 -8.66 2.70 18.37
N MET A 234 -7.36 2.62 18.65
CA MET A 234 -6.31 2.72 17.64
C MET A 234 -6.32 1.53 16.69
N TYR A 235 -5.92 1.78 15.44
CA TYR A 235 -5.57 0.74 14.47
C TYR A 235 -4.31 -0.01 14.92
N ARG A 236 -4.10 -1.20 14.36
CA ARG A 236 -2.99 -2.07 14.80
C ARG A 236 -1.63 -1.67 14.21
N HIS A 237 -1.57 -1.37 12.92
CA HIS A 237 -0.32 -1.01 12.24
C HIS A 237 -0.53 0.06 11.16
N LEU A 238 0.42 0.96 11.07
CA LEU A 238 0.59 1.90 9.96
C LEU A 238 1.84 1.49 9.19
N ASN A 239 1.65 0.99 7.96
CA ASN A 239 2.73 0.54 7.10
C ASN A 239 2.96 1.57 6.00
N VAL A 240 4.18 2.11 5.94
CA VAL A 240 4.53 3.25 5.09
C VAL A 240 5.42 2.81 3.94
N GLY A 241 4.92 2.97 2.72
CA GLY A 241 5.65 2.69 1.49
C GLY A 241 6.46 3.88 1.01
N GLY A 242 7.61 3.62 0.37
CA GLY A 242 8.38 4.63 -0.35
C GLY A 242 7.75 4.99 -1.70
N PHE A 243 8.36 5.94 -2.41
CA PHE A 243 7.93 6.30 -3.76
C PHE A 243 8.45 5.33 -4.81
N LEU A 244 7.62 5.03 -5.79
CA LEU A 244 8.08 4.49 -7.07
C LEU A 244 8.60 5.65 -7.91
N LEU A 245 9.91 5.66 -8.14
CA LEU A 245 10.59 6.70 -8.90
C LEU A 245 10.65 6.32 -10.39
N GLY A 246 10.80 7.31 -11.25
CA GLY A 246 11.08 7.06 -12.67
C GLY A 246 12.44 6.37 -12.87
N PRO A 247 12.74 5.90 -14.10
CA PRO A 247 14.01 5.25 -14.42
C PRO A 247 15.24 6.12 -14.13
N ASP A 248 15.05 7.43 -14.09
CA ASP A 248 16.05 8.44 -13.78
C ASP A 248 16.25 8.69 -12.25
N GLY A 249 15.58 7.93 -11.41
CA GLY A 249 15.64 8.07 -9.95
C GLY A 249 14.89 9.28 -9.39
N ARG A 250 14.14 10.00 -10.22
CA ARG A 250 13.35 11.16 -9.80
C ARG A 250 11.87 10.79 -9.68
N LYS A 251 11.11 11.59 -8.93
CA LYS A 251 9.65 11.43 -8.83
C LYS A 251 9.04 11.47 -10.23
N MET A 252 8.16 10.51 -10.52
CA MET A 252 7.46 10.45 -11.81
C MET A 252 6.61 11.69 -12.05
N SER A 253 6.73 12.27 -13.23
CA SER A 253 5.96 13.43 -13.65
C SER A 253 5.69 13.37 -15.14
N LYS A 254 4.44 13.66 -15.55
CA LYS A 254 4.10 13.79 -16.99
C LYS A 254 4.94 14.84 -17.69
N THR A 255 5.27 15.95 -17.00
CA THR A 255 6.09 17.03 -17.52
C THR A 255 7.54 16.60 -17.77
N LEU A 256 8.07 15.67 -16.96
CA LEU A 256 9.43 15.14 -17.12
C LEU A 256 9.49 13.98 -18.11
N GLY A 257 8.35 13.42 -18.51
CA GLY A 257 8.30 12.28 -19.44
C GLY A 257 8.90 10.97 -18.86
N ASN A 258 9.08 10.89 -17.55
CA ASN A 258 9.69 9.74 -16.86
C ASN A 258 8.67 8.81 -16.19
N VAL A 259 7.40 8.90 -16.59
CA VAL A 259 6.33 8.06 -16.06
C VAL A 259 6.42 6.68 -16.71
N VAL A 260 6.43 5.65 -15.87
CA VAL A 260 6.32 4.25 -16.31
C VAL A 260 4.85 3.88 -16.37
N ASP A 261 4.37 3.46 -17.55
CA ASP A 261 2.99 3.02 -17.74
C ASP A 261 2.82 1.56 -17.32
N PRO A 262 2.08 1.25 -16.24
CA PRO A 262 1.88 -0.10 -15.77
C PRO A 262 1.07 -0.94 -16.78
N PHE A 263 0.20 -0.35 -17.58
CA PHE A 263 -0.59 -1.08 -18.57
C PHE A 263 0.26 -1.57 -19.73
N ALA A 264 1.22 -0.76 -20.19
CA ALA A 264 2.17 -1.18 -21.21
C ALA A 264 3.03 -2.36 -20.72
N LEU A 265 3.44 -2.34 -19.45
CA LEU A 265 4.17 -3.45 -18.84
C LEU A 265 3.29 -4.71 -18.69
N LEU A 266 2.03 -4.55 -18.30
CA LEU A 266 1.06 -5.66 -18.22
C LEU A 266 0.84 -6.34 -19.58
N GLU A 267 0.69 -5.57 -20.64
CA GLU A 267 0.48 -6.08 -21.99
C GLU A 267 1.71 -6.86 -22.50
N LYS A 268 2.90 -6.37 -22.19
CA LYS A 268 4.14 -6.95 -22.69
C LYS A 268 4.61 -8.17 -21.90
N TYR A 269 4.52 -8.15 -20.58
CA TYR A 269 5.10 -9.17 -19.70
C TYR A 269 4.08 -10.04 -18.98
N GLY A 270 2.82 -9.63 -18.99
CA GLY A 270 1.77 -10.29 -18.25
C GLY A 270 1.70 -9.89 -16.78
N ARG A 271 0.56 -10.19 -16.17
CA ARG A 271 0.21 -9.80 -14.80
C ARG A 271 1.18 -10.37 -13.75
N ASP A 272 1.43 -11.65 -13.79
CA ASP A 272 2.25 -12.33 -12.81
C ASP A 272 3.70 -11.84 -12.80
N ALA A 273 4.26 -11.56 -13.97
CA ALA A 273 5.61 -11.02 -14.10
C ALA A 273 5.71 -9.61 -13.52
N LEU A 274 4.70 -8.75 -13.75
CA LEU A 274 4.67 -7.41 -13.16
C LEU A 274 4.51 -7.48 -11.64
N ARG A 275 3.60 -8.32 -11.12
CA ARG A 275 3.42 -8.53 -9.68
C ARG A 275 4.70 -9.01 -9.01
N TYR A 276 5.33 -10.04 -9.59
CA TYR A 276 6.60 -10.57 -9.12
C TYR A 276 7.68 -9.49 -9.08
N TYR A 277 7.84 -8.74 -10.16
CA TYR A 277 8.82 -7.64 -10.25
C TYR A 277 8.63 -6.62 -9.14
N LEU A 278 7.41 -6.09 -8.97
CA LEU A 278 7.12 -5.08 -7.96
C LEU A 278 7.39 -5.57 -6.53
N LEU A 279 7.03 -6.84 -6.23
CA LEU A 279 7.26 -7.42 -4.91
C LEU A 279 8.72 -7.83 -4.67
N ARG A 280 9.46 -8.18 -5.73
CA ARG A 280 10.84 -8.67 -5.64
C ARG A 280 11.87 -7.54 -5.69
N GLU A 281 11.61 -6.51 -6.46
CA GLU A 281 12.57 -5.42 -6.68
C GLU A 281 12.45 -4.30 -5.65
N ILE A 282 11.27 -4.08 -5.07
CA ILE A 282 10.99 -2.92 -4.23
C ILE A 282 11.08 -3.31 -2.75
N PRO A 283 12.14 -2.89 -2.02
CA PRO A 283 12.17 -3.01 -0.57
C PRO A 283 11.08 -2.12 0.03
N TYR A 284 10.17 -2.71 0.79
CA TYR A 284 9.06 -1.96 1.37
C TYR A 284 9.55 -0.81 2.26
N GLY A 285 9.00 0.38 2.05
CA GLY A 285 9.39 1.60 2.77
C GLY A 285 10.51 2.42 2.13
N GLN A 286 11.18 1.91 1.09
CA GLN A 286 12.24 2.62 0.39
C GLN A 286 11.78 3.21 -0.95
N ASP A 287 12.32 4.37 -1.29
CA ASP A 287 12.17 4.93 -2.64
C ASP A 287 12.94 4.06 -3.62
N THR A 288 12.27 3.60 -4.67
CA THR A 288 12.86 2.67 -5.63
C THR A 288 12.60 3.11 -7.07
N PRO A 289 13.64 3.26 -7.89
CA PRO A 289 13.47 3.46 -9.33
C PRO A 289 12.82 2.22 -9.96
N VAL A 290 11.81 2.43 -10.79
CA VAL A 290 11.16 1.37 -11.57
C VAL A 290 11.35 1.62 -13.05
N SER A 291 11.63 0.56 -13.81
CA SER A 291 11.82 0.65 -15.26
C SER A 291 11.45 -0.66 -15.94
N GLU A 292 11.15 -0.58 -17.23
CA GLU A 292 10.97 -1.77 -18.06
C GLU A 292 12.24 -2.61 -18.15
N GLU A 293 13.41 -1.98 -18.18
CA GLU A 293 14.69 -2.69 -18.22
C GLU A 293 14.94 -3.53 -16.97
N ALA A 294 14.67 -2.98 -15.78
CA ALA A 294 14.78 -3.71 -14.52
C ALA A 294 13.77 -4.88 -14.46
N LEU A 295 12.53 -4.67 -14.93
CA LEU A 295 11.54 -5.74 -15.05
C LEU A 295 12.04 -6.84 -15.98
N ARG A 296 12.52 -6.48 -17.16
CA ARG A 296 13.04 -7.45 -18.12
C ARG A 296 14.20 -8.26 -17.55
N THR A 297 15.16 -7.61 -16.92
CA THR A 297 16.29 -8.28 -16.28
C THR A 297 15.84 -9.31 -15.24
N ARG A 298 14.87 -8.92 -14.41
CA ARG A 298 14.31 -9.81 -13.39
C ARG A 298 13.50 -10.95 -14.00
N TYR A 299 12.74 -10.68 -15.05
CA TYR A 299 11.96 -11.66 -15.79
C TYR A 299 12.88 -12.71 -16.42
N GLU A 300 13.93 -12.28 -17.12
CA GLU A 300 14.88 -13.18 -17.78
C GLU A 300 15.61 -14.05 -16.75
N ALA A 301 16.23 -13.44 -15.73
CA ALA A 301 17.04 -14.16 -14.76
C ALA A 301 16.24 -15.09 -13.85
N ASP A 302 15.23 -14.58 -13.17
CA ASP A 302 14.52 -15.33 -12.14
C ASP A 302 13.42 -16.24 -12.75
N LEU A 303 12.62 -15.72 -13.70
CA LEU A 303 11.44 -16.42 -14.17
C LEU A 303 11.72 -17.29 -15.40
N ALA A 304 12.48 -16.81 -16.36
CA ALA A 304 12.79 -17.61 -17.56
C ALA A 304 13.93 -18.61 -17.30
N ASP A 305 15.10 -18.12 -16.86
CA ASP A 305 16.30 -18.96 -16.75
C ASP A 305 16.27 -19.87 -15.52
N ASP A 306 15.89 -19.37 -14.34
CA ASP A 306 15.90 -20.19 -13.13
C ASP A 306 14.66 -21.09 -13.03
N LEU A 307 13.44 -20.50 -13.02
CA LEU A 307 12.22 -21.26 -12.79
C LEU A 307 11.72 -21.96 -14.06
N GLY A 308 11.54 -21.23 -15.15
CA GLY A 308 10.97 -21.73 -16.39
C GLY A 308 11.82 -22.85 -17.02
N ASN A 309 13.13 -22.65 -17.04
CA ASN A 309 14.06 -23.66 -17.56
C ASN A 309 14.05 -24.94 -16.70
N LEU A 310 14.00 -24.81 -15.36
CA LEU A 310 13.89 -25.96 -14.46
C LEU A 310 12.60 -26.75 -14.72
N VAL A 311 11.47 -26.07 -14.84
CA VAL A 311 10.16 -26.69 -15.15
C VAL A 311 10.21 -27.42 -16.48
N GLN A 312 10.70 -26.79 -17.56
CA GLN A 312 10.75 -27.38 -18.87
C GLN A 312 11.67 -28.62 -18.91
N ARG A 313 12.83 -28.55 -18.28
CA ARG A 313 13.78 -29.66 -18.18
C ARG A 313 13.19 -30.83 -17.39
N THR A 314 12.57 -30.55 -16.27
CA THR A 314 11.91 -31.57 -15.42
C THR A 314 10.80 -32.26 -16.20
N ARG A 315 9.92 -31.46 -16.83
CA ARG A 315 8.84 -31.97 -17.68
C ARG A 315 9.39 -32.86 -18.82
N ALA A 316 10.40 -32.41 -19.52
CA ALA A 316 11.01 -33.20 -20.61
C ALA A 316 11.56 -34.54 -20.10
N MET A 317 12.18 -34.58 -18.93
CA MET A 317 12.66 -35.83 -18.33
C MET A 317 11.53 -36.74 -17.85
N LEU A 318 10.46 -36.22 -17.30
CA LEU A 318 9.27 -36.99 -16.94
C LEU A 318 8.68 -37.67 -18.18
N PHE A 319 8.51 -36.97 -19.28
CA PHE A 319 8.00 -37.57 -20.52
C PHE A 319 8.97 -38.62 -21.10
N ARG A 320 10.25 -38.34 -21.05
CA ARG A 320 11.27 -39.24 -21.66
C ARG A 320 11.51 -40.50 -20.82
N PHE A 321 11.46 -40.42 -19.51
CA PHE A 321 11.95 -41.48 -18.63
C PHE A 321 10.89 -42.04 -17.67
N ALA A 322 9.74 -41.36 -17.50
CA ALA A 322 8.69 -41.76 -16.60
C ALA A 322 7.29 -41.70 -17.27
N GLU A 323 7.21 -41.78 -18.60
CA GLU A 323 5.94 -41.80 -19.36
C GLU A 323 5.01 -40.62 -19.08
N GLY A 324 5.58 -39.47 -18.71
CA GLY A 324 4.83 -38.27 -18.31
C GLY A 324 4.20 -38.35 -16.92
N ARG A 325 4.52 -39.38 -16.15
CA ARG A 325 4.00 -39.55 -14.76
C ARG A 325 5.01 -39.08 -13.75
N ILE A 326 4.51 -38.55 -12.65
CA ILE A 326 5.33 -38.26 -11.46
C ILE A 326 5.71 -39.60 -10.84
N PRO A 327 7.01 -39.87 -10.57
CA PRO A 327 7.44 -41.08 -9.89
C PRO A 327 6.83 -41.20 -8.47
N GLU A 328 6.75 -42.41 -7.96
CA GLU A 328 6.28 -42.68 -6.60
C GLU A 328 7.12 -41.95 -5.55
N PRO A 329 6.51 -41.50 -4.44
CA PRO A 329 7.21 -40.88 -3.33
C PRO A 329 8.33 -41.77 -2.81
N VAL A 330 9.52 -41.24 -2.68
CA VAL A 330 10.67 -41.94 -2.13
C VAL A 330 10.99 -41.37 -0.76
N ALA A 331 11.07 -42.23 0.25
CA ALA A 331 11.58 -41.85 1.57
C ALA A 331 13.05 -41.42 1.44
N GLY A 332 13.41 -40.28 1.99
CA GLY A 332 14.77 -39.77 1.96
C GLY A 332 14.85 -38.28 2.27
N GLU A 333 16.06 -37.77 2.33
CA GLU A 333 16.33 -36.38 2.67
C GLU A 333 15.67 -35.42 1.68
N GLU A 334 14.81 -34.55 2.19
CA GLU A 334 14.40 -33.35 1.48
C GLU A 334 15.64 -32.49 1.20
N LEU A 335 15.64 -31.71 0.11
CA LEU A 335 16.69 -30.72 -0.08
C LEU A 335 16.71 -29.79 1.13
N ALA A 336 17.88 -29.67 1.74
CA ALA A 336 18.06 -28.90 2.99
C ALA A 336 17.50 -27.48 2.91
N GLU A 337 17.62 -26.85 1.73
CA GLU A 337 17.11 -25.51 1.48
C GLU A 337 15.57 -25.43 1.50
N GLY A 338 14.87 -26.51 1.17
CA GLY A 338 13.40 -26.60 1.25
C GLY A 338 12.88 -26.83 2.66
N THR A 339 13.70 -27.48 3.50
CA THR A 339 13.30 -27.82 4.86
C THR A 339 12.99 -26.58 5.70
N GLY A 340 11.74 -26.47 6.14
CA GLY A 340 11.29 -25.35 6.96
C GLY A 340 11.27 -23.98 6.23
N LEU A 341 11.38 -23.93 4.89
CA LEU A 341 11.39 -22.70 4.12
C LEU A 341 10.15 -21.85 4.41
N ALA A 342 8.96 -22.40 4.36
CA ALA A 342 7.72 -21.67 4.70
C ALA A 342 7.75 -21.07 6.12
N LYS A 343 8.40 -21.75 7.07
CA LYS A 343 8.57 -21.23 8.44
C LYS A 343 9.53 -20.04 8.48
N ARG A 344 10.57 -20.04 7.65
CA ARG A 344 11.50 -18.89 7.52
C ARG A 344 10.86 -17.71 6.80
N LEU A 345 10.04 -17.96 5.77
CA LEU A 345 9.39 -16.88 5.00
C LEU A 345 8.29 -16.16 5.79
N ARG A 346 7.57 -16.85 6.66
CA ARG A 346 6.43 -16.29 7.40
C ARG A 346 6.75 -14.99 8.16
N PRO A 347 7.83 -14.87 8.96
CA PRO A 347 8.17 -13.60 9.60
C PRO A 347 8.50 -12.50 8.59
N LEU A 348 9.20 -12.82 7.50
CA LEU A 348 9.53 -11.85 6.46
C LEU A 348 8.27 -11.24 5.83
N VAL A 349 7.27 -12.08 5.51
CA VAL A 349 5.99 -11.61 4.97
C VAL A 349 5.24 -10.76 5.99
N ARG A 350 5.24 -11.14 7.27
CA ARG A 350 4.60 -10.34 8.34
C ARG A 350 5.26 -8.97 8.55
N GLU A 351 6.56 -8.88 8.30
CA GLU A 351 7.33 -7.65 8.35
C GLU A 351 7.34 -6.87 7.03
N LEU A 352 6.52 -7.29 6.05
CA LEU A 352 6.45 -6.70 4.70
C LEU A 352 7.78 -6.76 3.92
N LYS A 353 8.70 -7.64 4.29
CA LYS A 353 9.96 -7.90 3.59
C LYS A 353 9.76 -8.86 2.42
N PHE A 354 8.81 -8.56 1.54
CA PHE A 354 8.44 -9.43 0.41
C PHE A 354 9.60 -9.73 -0.52
N HIS A 355 10.44 -8.73 -0.80
CA HIS A 355 11.62 -8.87 -1.65
C HIS A 355 12.59 -9.93 -1.12
N VAL A 356 12.83 -9.98 0.21
CA VAL A 356 13.67 -11.00 0.85
C VAL A 356 12.99 -12.36 0.82
N ALA A 357 11.69 -12.42 1.10
CA ALA A 357 10.94 -13.67 1.08
C ALA A 357 10.96 -14.32 -0.31
N LEU A 358 10.76 -13.52 -1.37
CA LEU A 358 10.84 -14.01 -2.76
C LEU A 358 12.28 -14.38 -3.16
N GLU A 359 13.28 -13.66 -2.65
CA GLU A 359 14.68 -14.03 -2.85
C GLU A 359 15.02 -15.41 -2.28
N GLU A 360 14.60 -15.70 -1.05
CA GLU A 360 14.78 -17.02 -0.44
C GLU A 360 14.01 -18.11 -1.19
N ALA A 361 12.79 -17.82 -1.65
CA ALA A 361 12.04 -18.77 -2.48
C ALA A 361 12.77 -19.07 -3.81
N MET A 362 13.33 -18.06 -4.48
CA MET A 362 14.12 -18.24 -5.68
C MET A 362 15.48 -18.90 -5.42
N ALA A 363 16.09 -18.69 -4.27
CA ALA A 363 17.30 -19.41 -3.85
C ALA A 363 17.04 -20.92 -3.75
N TYR A 364 15.85 -21.32 -3.32
CA TYR A 364 15.43 -22.73 -3.34
C TYR A 364 15.27 -23.26 -4.77
N VAL A 365 14.67 -22.49 -5.69
CA VAL A 365 14.61 -22.87 -7.12
C VAL A 365 16.01 -23.06 -7.70
N LYS A 366 16.95 -22.17 -7.36
CA LYS A 366 18.37 -22.29 -7.75
C LYS A 366 19.04 -23.55 -7.16
N ALA A 367 18.69 -23.91 -5.93
CA ALA A 367 19.17 -25.15 -5.31
C ALA A 367 18.67 -26.39 -6.05
N LEU A 368 17.40 -26.41 -6.48
CA LEU A 368 16.85 -27.48 -7.31
C LEU A 368 17.57 -27.58 -8.67
N ASN A 369 17.90 -26.46 -9.31
CA ASN A 369 18.70 -26.44 -10.53
C ASN A 369 20.12 -27.01 -10.31
N ARG A 370 20.78 -26.70 -9.19
CA ARG A 370 22.08 -27.29 -8.84
C ARG A 370 21.95 -28.79 -8.62
N TYR A 371 20.95 -29.21 -7.82
CA TYR A 371 20.71 -30.61 -7.50
C TYR A 371 20.51 -31.48 -8.75
N ILE A 372 19.67 -31.05 -9.71
CA ILE A 372 19.43 -31.78 -10.93
C ILE A 372 20.68 -31.86 -11.81
N ASN A 373 21.52 -30.81 -11.80
CA ASN A 373 22.79 -30.80 -12.54
C ASN A 373 23.86 -31.69 -11.90
N GLU A 374 23.92 -31.78 -10.59
CA GLU A 374 24.86 -32.62 -9.85
C GLU A 374 24.49 -34.11 -9.95
N LYS A 375 23.19 -34.41 -9.77
CA LYS A 375 22.67 -35.80 -9.82
C LYS A 375 22.58 -36.37 -11.23
N LYS A 376 22.48 -35.54 -12.26
CA LYS A 376 22.41 -35.92 -13.68
C LYS A 376 21.44 -37.07 -13.94
N PRO A 377 20.16 -36.96 -13.62
CA PRO A 377 19.20 -38.06 -13.78
C PRO A 377 19.16 -38.64 -15.19
N TRP A 378 19.48 -37.87 -16.22
CA TRP A 378 19.59 -38.35 -17.61
C TRP A 378 20.72 -39.37 -17.84
N GLU A 379 21.75 -39.41 -17.02
CA GLU A 379 22.81 -40.41 -17.00
C GLU A 379 22.42 -41.60 -16.10
N LEU A 380 21.80 -41.32 -14.93
CA LEU A 380 21.35 -42.31 -13.97
C LEU A 380 20.31 -43.27 -14.54
N PHE A 381 19.39 -42.79 -15.37
CA PHE A 381 18.36 -43.65 -15.99
C PHE A 381 18.94 -44.86 -16.78
N LYS A 382 20.19 -44.79 -17.22
CA LYS A 382 20.88 -45.89 -17.92
C LYS A 382 21.48 -46.93 -16.96
N LYS A 383 21.81 -46.56 -15.74
CA LYS A 383 22.57 -47.37 -14.80
C LYS A 383 21.74 -47.69 -13.53
N GLU A 384 21.06 -46.73 -13.01
CA GLU A 384 20.35 -46.77 -11.72
C GLU A 384 18.98 -46.10 -11.89
N PRO A 385 18.02 -46.74 -12.61
CA PRO A 385 16.75 -46.12 -12.95
C PRO A 385 15.90 -45.72 -11.74
N GLU A 386 15.96 -46.50 -10.65
CA GLU A 386 15.21 -46.16 -9.42
C GLU A 386 15.77 -44.90 -8.72
N GLU A 387 17.09 -44.74 -8.66
CA GLU A 387 17.71 -43.54 -8.15
C GLU A 387 17.37 -42.31 -9.02
N ALA A 388 17.37 -42.50 -10.35
CA ALA A 388 16.96 -41.46 -11.27
C ALA A 388 15.50 -41.02 -11.06
N ARG A 389 14.58 -41.95 -10.78
CA ARG A 389 13.18 -41.66 -10.40
C ARG A 389 13.10 -40.93 -9.10
N ALA A 390 13.88 -41.34 -8.09
CA ALA A 390 13.96 -40.67 -6.82
C ALA A 390 14.42 -39.21 -6.94
N VAL A 391 15.43 -38.94 -7.78
CA VAL A 391 15.89 -37.59 -8.07
C VAL A 391 14.80 -36.77 -8.75
N LEU A 392 14.09 -37.31 -9.74
CA LEU A 392 12.99 -36.61 -10.41
C LEU A 392 11.84 -36.30 -9.46
N TYR A 393 11.45 -37.27 -8.60
CA TYR A 393 10.42 -37.05 -7.59
C TYR A 393 10.78 -35.86 -6.70
N ARG A 394 12.02 -35.82 -6.16
CA ARG A 394 12.49 -34.73 -5.30
C ARG A 394 12.46 -33.36 -5.99
N VAL A 395 12.80 -33.30 -7.28
CA VAL A 395 12.74 -32.06 -8.04
C VAL A 395 11.29 -31.62 -8.26
N VAL A 396 10.38 -32.55 -8.59
CA VAL A 396 8.95 -32.25 -8.78
C VAL A 396 8.34 -31.77 -7.46
N GLU A 397 8.61 -32.45 -6.35
CA GLU A 397 8.14 -32.04 -5.03
C GLU A 397 8.71 -30.67 -4.63
N GLY A 398 9.98 -30.42 -4.93
CA GLY A 398 10.59 -29.11 -4.73
C GLY A 398 9.94 -28.02 -5.56
N LEU A 399 9.59 -28.27 -6.81
CA LEU A 399 8.84 -27.35 -7.66
C LEU A 399 7.43 -27.09 -7.10
N ARG A 400 6.74 -28.14 -6.60
CA ARG A 400 5.44 -27.98 -5.94
C ARG A 400 5.53 -27.07 -4.71
N ILE A 401 6.55 -27.24 -3.87
CA ILE A 401 6.78 -26.35 -2.71
C ILE A 401 7.05 -24.91 -3.19
N ALA A 402 7.94 -24.73 -4.17
CA ALA A 402 8.25 -23.41 -4.71
C ALA A 402 7.02 -22.73 -5.31
N SER A 403 6.17 -23.47 -6.05
CA SER A 403 4.94 -22.92 -6.64
C SER A 403 3.98 -22.40 -5.58
N ILE A 404 3.77 -23.15 -4.50
CA ILE A 404 2.93 -22.71 -3.37
C ILE A 404 3.47 -21.42 -2.75
N LEU A 405 4.78 -21.33 -2.53
CA LEU A 405 5.40 -20.16 -1.93
C LEU A 405 5.42 -18.92 -2.85
N LEU A 406 5.43 -19.13 -4.16
CA LEU A 406 5.41 -18.07 -5.17
C LEU A 406 3.98 -17.67 -5.59
N THR A 407 2.96 -18.47 -5.27
CA THR A 407 1.55 -18.20 -5.60
C THR A 407 1.07 -16.78 -5.23
N PRO A 408 1.40 -16.21 -4.06
CA PRO A 408 0.97 -14.85 -3.72
C PRO A 408 1.49 -13.77 -4.69
N ALA A 409 2.65 -14.01 -5.31
CA ALA A 409 3.22 -13.10 -6.30
C ALA A 409 2.77 -13.42 -7.72
N MET A 410 2.62 -14.70 -8.07
CA MET A 410 2.34 -15.20 -9.42
C MET A 410 1.20 -16.22 -9.42
N PRO A 411 -0.06 -15.82 -9.10
CA PRO A 411 -1.15 -16.77 -8.88
C PRO A 411 -1.47 -17.63 -10.11
N ASP A 412 -1.51 -17.04 -11.30
CA ASP A 412 -1.89 -17.76 -12.52
C ASP A 412 -0.83 -18.78 -12.92
N LYS A 413 0.42 -18.35 -12.98
CA LYS A 413 1.51 -19.21 -13.44
C LYS A 413 1.83 -20.33 -12.45
N MET A 414 1.65 -20.09 -11.17
CA MET A 414 1.84 -21.12 -10.16
C MET A 414 0.67 -22.13 -10.13
N ALA A 415 -0.52 -21.73 -10.53
CA ALA A 415 -1.65 -22.65 -10.70
C ALA A 415 -1.54 -23.53 -11.96
N GLU A 416 -0.85 -23.05 -13.00
CA GLU A 416 -0.55 -23.83 -14.22
C GLU A 416 0.57 -24.87 -13.98
N LEU A 417 1.45 -24.63 -13.00
CA LEU A 417 2.60 -25.46 -12.66
C LEU A 417 2.22 -26.62 -11.74
#